data_83cbb8cd143733b65d4fb0e11945b9c7
#
_entry.id   83cbb8cd143733b65d4fb0e11945b9c7
#
_cell.length_a   1.000
_cell.length_b   1.000
_cell.length_c   1.000
_cell.angle_alpha   90.00
_cell.angle_beta   90.00
_cell.angle_gamma   90.00
#
_symmetry.space_group_name_H-M   'P 1'
#
loop_
_entity.id
_entity.type
_entity.pdbx_description
1 polymer ?
#
loop_
_entity_poly.entity_id
_entity_poly.type
_entity_poly.pdbx_seq_one_letter_code
_entity_poly.pdbx_strand_id
1 'polypeptide(L)'
;TELVNYVVGSGQHTNSHIYLSGHYAYQAPFTYYTQEGRFDFPPGFEAGNNSRFDRKIGLECMSCHNALPDFVLGSENKYDYIPDGIDCERCHGPGENSSGAAAHNAASPGAARAPPARPRPGRRAPG
;
A
#
# COMPACT_ATOMS: atom_id res chain seq x y z
N THR A 1 16.65 -11.16 8.64
CA THR A 1 16.52 -10.69 7.24
C THR A 1 15.06 -10.46 6.97
N GLU A 2 14.68 -9.22 6.63
CA GLU A 2 13.32 -8.86 6.24
C GLU A 2 13.25 -8.71 4.72
N LEU A 3 12.15 -9.11 4.14
CA LEU A 3 11.88 -8.97 2.71
C LEU A 3 11.06 -7.69 2.47
N VAL A 4 11.55 -6.81 1.62
CA VAL A 4 10.77 -5.67 1.15
C VAL A 4 9.67 -6.17 0.22
N ASN A 5 8.42 -5.87 0.55
CA ASN A 5 7.25 -6.30 -0.22
C ASN A 5 6.76 -5.22 -1.17
N TYR A 6 6.85 -3.94 -0.75
CA TYR A 6 6.38 -2.81 -1.54
C TYR A 6 7.37 -1.66 -1.52
N VAL A 7 7.41 -0.93 -2.63
CA VAL A 7 8.11 0.35 -2.75
C VAL A 7 7.07 1.43 -2.97
N VAL A 8 7.10 2.45 -2.12
CA VAL A 8 6.18 3.58 -2.18
C VAL A 8 6.94 4.83 -2.59
N GLY A 9 6.51 5.45 -3.66
CA GLY A 9 7.10 6.66 -4.23
C GLY A 9 7.04 6.68 -5.74
N SER A 10 7.07 7.88 -6.31
CA SER A 10 7.04 8.08 -7.77
C SER A 10 8.37 7.77 -8.48
N GLY A 11 9.40 7.45 -7.74
CA GLY A 11 10.77 7.30 -8.28
C GLY A 11 11.48 8.61 -8.60
N GLN A 12 10.84 9.76 -8.37
CA GLN A 12 11.38 11.08 -8.74
C GLN A 12 12.12 11.76 -7.58
N HIS A 13 11.69 11.56 -6.35
CA HIS A 13 12.26 12.18 -5.16
C HIS A 13 12.76 11.12 -4.17
N THR A 14 11.84 10.35 -3.62
CA THR A 14 12.14 9.34 -2.61
C THR A 14 11.34 8.07 -2.87
N ASN A 15 11.96 6.94 -2.56
CA ASN A 15 11.31 5.63 -2.55
C ASN A 15 11.41 5.05 -1.14
N SER A 16 10.29 5.00 -0.43
CA SER A 16 10.18 4.33 0.85
C SER A 16 9.85 2.87 0.67
N HIS A 17 10.25 2.05 1.62
CA HIS A 17 10.13 0.61 1.54
C HIS A 17 9.21 0.11 2.65
N ILE A 18 8.28 -0.76 2.28
CA ILE A 18 7.35 -1.40 3.21
C ILE A 18 7.63 -2.90 3.21
N TYR A 19 7.66 -3.49 4.37
CA TYR A 19 7.69 -4.93 4.55
C TYR A 19 6.45 -5.41 5.29
N LEU A 20 6.10 -6.68 5.08
CA LEU A 20 5.00 -7.34 5.77
C LEU A 20 5.54 -8.38 6.77
N SER A 21 5.07 -8.28 8.01
CA SER A 21 5.19 -9.36 8.99
C SER A 21 3.83 -10.04 9.14
N GLY A 22 3.65 -11.16 8.44
CA GLY A 22 2.31 -11.74 8.25
C GLY A 22 1.43 -10.78 7.43
N HIS A 23 0.35 -10.31 8.04
CA HIS A 23 -0.58 -9.33 7.45
C HIS A 23 -0.35 -7.89 7.94
N TYR A 24 0.68 -7.64 8.74
CA TYR A 24 0.95 -6.34 9.31
C TYR A 24 2.01 -5.59 8.51
N ALA A 25 1.70 -4.35 8.13
CA ALA A 25 2.57 -3.50 7.31
C ALA A 25 3.43 -2.57 8.17
N TYR A 26 4.73 -2.53 7.87
CA TYR A 26 5.71 -1.70 8.54
C TYR A 26 6.60 -0.99 7.53
N GLN A 27 7.04 0.22 7.88
CA GLN A 27 8.04 0.94 7.11
C GLN A 27 9.44 0.46 7.47
N ALA A 28 10.24 0.13 6.45
CA ALA A 28 11.66 -0.12 6.64
C ALA A 28 12.40 1.17 7.05
N PRO A 29 13.45 1.09 7.90
CA PRO A 29 14.17 2.26 8.40
C PRO A 29 15.16 2.84 7.38
N PHE A 30 14.87 2.73 6.10
CA PHE A 30 15.67 3.29 5.01
C PHE A 30 14.78 3.72 3.84
N THR A 31 15.20 4.76 3.16
CA THR A 31 14.55 5.33 1.97
C THR A 31 15.63 5.60 0.93
N TYR A 32 15.33 5.35 -0.34
CA TYR A 32 16.19 5.73 -1.44
C TYR A 32 15.85 7.14 -1.92
N TYR A 33 16.81 8.04 -1.83
CA TYR A 33 16.71 9.42 -2.31
C TYR A 33 17.20 9.46 -3.76
N THR A 34 16.27 9.48 -4.69
CA THR A 34 16.55 9.30 -6.13
C THR A 34 17.44 10.41 -6.68
N GLN A 35 17.22 11.66 -6.26
CA GLN A 35 18.01 12.80 -6.73
C GLN A 35 19.44 12.78 -6.21
N GLU A 36 19.66 12.20 -5.05
CA GLU A 36 20.97 12.09 -4.41
C GLU A 36 21.66 10.75 -4.71
N GLY A 37 20.92 9.78 -5.24
CA GLY A 37 21.43 8.46 -5.59
C GLY A 37 21.88 7.63 -4.39
N ARG A 38 21.32 7.86 -3.21
CA ARG A 38 21.74 7.21 -1.96
C ARG A 38 20.58 6.74 -1.10
N PHE A 39 20.86 5.78 -0.25
CA PHE A 39 19.99 5.41 0.85
C PHE A 39 20.27 6.26 2.08
N ASP A 40 19.21 6.68 2.76
CA ASP A 40 19.30 7.37 4.05
C ASP A 40 18.05 7.07 4.88
N PHE A 41 17.99 7.60 6.09
CA PHE A 41 16.81 7.47 6.94
C PHE A 41 15.63 8.25 6.35
N PRO A 42 14.42 7.66 6.37
CA PRO A 42 13.21 8.41 6.05
C PRO A 42 12.89 9.44 7.15
N PRO A 43 12.10 10.47 6.83
CA PRO A 43 11.69 11.46 7.83
C PRO A 43 11.09 10.80 9.09
N GLY A 44 11.52 11.24 10.25
CA GLY A 44 11.10 10.70 11.55
C GLY A 44 11.86 9.44 12.00
N PHE A 45 12.96 9.10 11.31
CA PHE A 45 13.91 8.06 11.71
C PHE A 45 15.29 8.64 12.01
N GLU A 46 15.36 9.78 12.67
CA GLU A 46 16.64 10.42 12.99
C GLU A 46 17.47 9.58 13.98
N ALA A 47 18.77 9.86 13.99
CA ALA A 47 19.68 9.23 14.94
C ALA A 47 19.25 9.50 16.38
N GLY A 48 19.07 8.45 17.16
CA GLY A 48 18.66 8.52 18.56
C GLY A 48 17.15 8.44 18.83
N ASN A 49 16.31 8.63 17.82
CA ASN A 49 14.86 8.48 17.94
C ASN A 49 14.28 7.71 16.74
N ASN A 50 14.72 6.50 16.60
CA ASN A 50 14.40 5.69 15.41
C ASN A 50 13.77 4.37 15.86
N SER A 51 12.54 4.16 15.43
CA SER A 51 11.78 2.95 15.72
C SER A 51 12.26 1.72 14.94
N ARG A 52 13.34 1.85 14.18
CA ARG A 52 13.90 0.78 13.33
C ARG A 52 12.82 0.14 12.45
N PHE A 53 12.51 -1.13 12.67
CA PHE A 53 11.51 -1.89 11.92
C PHE A 53 10.12 -1.88 12.56
N ASP A 54 9.84 -1.01 13.53
CA ASP A 54 8.59 -1.02 14.29
C ASP A 54 7.60 0.08 13.88
N ARG A 55 7.92 0.91 12.85
CA ARG A 55 6.98 1.92 12.38
C ARG A 55 5.84 1.27 11.63
N LYS A 56 4.67 1.25 12.25
CA LYS A 56 3.43 0.74 11.67
C LYS A 56 2.94 1.65 10.54
N ILE A 57 2.43 1.05 9.48
CA ILE A 57 1.80 1.75 8.37
C ILE A 57 0.30 1.57 8.45
N GLY A 58 -0.37 2.58 8.97
CA GLY A 58 -1.81 2.61 9.12
C GLY A 58 -2.54 3.03 7.84
N LEU A 59 -3.87 2.98 7.91
CA LEU A 59 -4.74 3.30 6.78
C LEU A 59 -4.56 4.75 6.31
N GLU A 60 -4.22 5.67 7.20
CA GLU A 60 -3.95 7.07 6.89
C GLU A 60 -2.82 7.25 5.86
N CYS A 61 -1.79 6.41 5.94
CA CYS A 61 -0.71 6.41 4.96
C CYS A 61 -1.15 5.77 3.65
N MET A 62 -1.73 4.57 3.74
CA MET A 62 -2.12 3.78 2.57
C MET A 62 -3.27 4.44 1.81
N SER A 63 -4.10 5.24 2.46
CA SER A 63 -5.20 5.96 1.80
C SER A 63 -4.74 6.93 0.73
N CYS A 64 -3.51 7.43 0.82
CA CYS A 64 -2.93 8.34 -0.17
C CYS A 64 -1.90 7.65 -1.08
N HIS A 65 -1.27 6.58 -0.62
CA HIS A 65 -0.13 5.96 -1.30
C HIS A 65 -0.44 4.66 -2.01
N ASN A 66 -1.64 4.11 -1.82
CA ASN A 66 -2.10 2.91 -2.52
C ASN A 66 -3.48 3.10 -3.12
N ALA A 67 -3.86 2.19 -4.00
CA ALA A 67 -5.23 1.99 -4.42
C ALA A 67 -6.12 1.64 -3.20
N LEU A 68 -7.17 0.89 -3.34
CA LEU A 68 -8.04 0.54 -2.20
C LEU A 68 -7.51 -0.71 -1.47
N PRO A 69 -6.73 -0.55 -0.37
CA PRO A 69 -6.28 -1.69 0.41
C PRO A 69 -7.43 -2.30 1.22
N ASP A 70 -7.39 -3.59 1.40
CA ASP A 70 -8.34 -4.31 2.27
C ASP A 70 -7.82 -4.26 3.72
N PHE A 71 -8.24 -3.23 4.44
CA PHE A 71 -7.79 -2.94 5.79
C PHE A 71 -8.68 -3.64 6.83
N VAL A 72 -8.05 -4.31 7.78
CA VAL A 72 -8.77 -4.98 8.87
C VAL A 72 -9.19 -3.97 9.93
N LEU A 73 -10.49 -3.69 9.99
CA LEU A 73 -11.05 -2.74 10.96
C LEU A 73 -10.72 -3.14 12.41
N GLY A 74 -10.37 -2.15 13.20
CA GLY A 74 -9.96 -2.36 14.60
C GLY A 74 -8.48 -2.73 14.77
N SER A 75 -7.73 -2.88 13.69
CA SER A 75 -6.28 -2.99 13.74
C SER A 75 -5.61 -1.64 13.51
N GLU A 76 -4.30 -1.54 13.80
CA GLU A 76 -3.51 -0.34 13.50
C GLU A 76 -2.89 -0.38 12.11
N ASN A 77 -2.44 -1.57 11.67
CA ASN A 77 -1.66 -1.73 10.43
C ASN A 77 -1.82 -3.11 9.80
N LYS A 78 -2.98 -3.76 10.00
CA LYS A 78 -3.27 -5.06 9.42
C LYS A 78 -4.05 -4.93 8.12
N TYR A 79 -3.62 -5.66 7.09
CA TYR A 79 -4.24 -5.67 5.77
C TYR A 79 -4.43 -7.11 5.30
N ASP A 80 -5.60 -7.42 4.77
CA ASP A 80 -5.83 -8.69 4.09
C ASP A 80 -5.34 -8.64 2.64
N TYR A 81 -5.34 -7.45 2.05
CA TYR A 81 -4.77 -7.20 0.73
C TYR A 81 -4.25 -5.77 0.61
N ILE A 82 -3.09 -5.60 -0.02
CA ILE A 82 -2.53 -4.31 -0.41
C ILE A 82 -2.30 -4.34 -1.92
N PRO A 83 -3.00 -3.50 -2.70
CA PRO A 83 -2.79 -3.39 -4.14
C PRO A 83 -1.46 -2.72 -4.46
N ASP A 84 -0.93 -2.99 -5.66
CA ASP A 84 0.29 -2.36 -6.15
C ASP A 84 -0.03 -0.96 -6.68
N GLY A 85 0.58 0.06 -6.07
CA GLY A 85 0.52 1.44 -6.53
C GLY A 85 -0.82 2.14 -6.29
N ILE A 86 -0.93 3.33 -6.86
CA ILE A 86 -2.11 4.17 -6.86
C ILE A 86 -2.78 4.06 -8.22
N ASP A 87 -4.10 3.90 -8.25
CA ASP A 87 -4.90 3.90 -9.47
C ASP A 87 -5.87 5.08 -9.54
N CYS A 88 -6.50 5.26 -10.68
CA CYS A 88 -7.46 6.34 -10.90
C CYS A 88 -8.72 6.16 -10.05
N GLU A 89 -9.09 4.93 -9.76
CA GLU A 89 -10.30 4.58 -9.00
C GLU A 89 -10.22 5.02 -7.55
N ARG A 90 -9.01 5.21 -7.02
CA ARG A 90 -8.80 5.71 -5.66
C ARG A 90 -9.42 7.08 -5.44
N CYS A 91 -9.37 7.96 -6.45
CA CYS A 91 -9.90 9.32 -6.38
C CYS A 91 -11.24 9.47 -7.13
N HIS A 92 -11.40 8.75 -8.23
CA HIS A 92 -12.56 8.87 -9.13
C HIS A 92 -13.66 7.82 -8.88
N GLY A 93 -13.41 6.85 -8.00
CA GLY A 93 -14.30 5.71 -7.79
C GLY A 93 -14.21 4.65 -8.89
N PRO A 94 -14.98 3.55 -8.79
CA PRO A 94 -14.91 2.43 -9.74
C PRO A 94 -15.15 2.87 -11.17
N GLY A 95 -14.30 2.44 -12.11
CA GLY A 95 -14.31 2.85 -13.51
C GLY A 95 -15.61 2.55 -14.27
N GLU A 96 -16.37 1.55 -13.82
CA GLU A 96 -17.71 1.24 -14.33
C GLU A 96 -18.67 2.44 -14.24
N ASN A 97 -18.46 3.29 -13.25
CA ASN A 97 -19.28 4.49 -13.00
C ASN A 97 -18.73 5.75 -13.69
N SER A 98 -17.52 5.70 -14.23
CA SER A 98 -16.84 6.85 -14.84
C SER A 98 -17.18 7.04 -16.32
N SER A 99 -17.83 6.09 -16.96
CA SER A 99 -18.13 6.11 -18.40
C SER A 99 -19.41 6.88 -18.79
N GLY A 100 -20.10 7.49 -17.84
CA GLY A 100 -21.31 8.30 -18.11
C GLY A 100 -21.25 9.64 -17.40
N ALA A 101 -21.67 10.69 -18.07
CA ALA A 101 -21.74 12.06 -17.54
C ALA A 101 -22.63 12.24 -16.28
N ALA A 102 -23.28 11.18 -15.83
CA ALA A 102 -24.11 11.13 -14.62
C ALA A 102 -23.37 10.63 -13.37
N ALA A 103 -22.13 10.16 -13.50
CA ALA A 103 -21.41 9.49 -12.42
C ALA A 103 -20.83 10.45 -11.36
N HIS A 104 -20.77 11.74 -11.62
CA HIS A 104 -20.21 12.71 -10.68
C HIS A 104 -21.06 12.95 -9.41
N ASN A 105 -22.28 12.41 -9.35
CA ASN A 105 -23.19 12.63 -8.22
C ASN A 105 -23.49 11.38 -7.38
N ALA A 106 -22.92 10.24 -7.69
CA ALA A 106 -23.20 8.98 -6.99
C ALA A 106 -22.00 8.46 -6.19
N ALA A 107 -21.30 9.32 -5.49
CA ALA A 107 -20.39 8.89 -4.44
C ALA A 107 -21.19 8.50 -3.19
N SER A 108 -21.81 7.34 -3.20
CA SER A 108 -22.28 6.71 -1.97
C SER A 108 -21.12 6.00 -1.29
N PRO A 109 -20.74 6.38 -0.07
CA PRO A 109 -19.75 5.63 0.69
C PRO A 109 -20.42 4.32 1.18
N GLY A 110 -20.13 3.19 0.57
CA GLY A 110 -20.63 1.95 1.13
C GLY A 110 -20.67 0.69 0.27
N ALA A 111 -20.14 0.69 -0.92
CA ALA A 111 -20.08 -0.55 -1.69
C ALA A 111 -18.64 -0.87 -2.15
N ALA A 112 -17.78 -1.18 -1.20
CA ALA A 112 -16.55 -1.87 -1.53
C ALA A 112 -16.92 -3.31 -1.93
N ARG A 113 -17.06 -3.55 -3.23
CA ARG A 113 -17.13 -4.89 -3.78
C ARG A 113 -15.74 -5.50 -3.65
N ALA A 114 -15.64 -6.60 -2.91
CA ALA A 114 -14.41 -7.37 -2.81
C ALA A 114 -13.89 -7.71 -4.22
N PRO A 115 -12.60 -7.51 -4.50
CA PRO A 115 -12.01 -7.92 -5.77
C PRO A 115 -12.18 -9.44 -5.96
N PRO A 116 -12.34 -9.91 -7.21
CA PRO A 116 -12.44 -11.35 -7.46
C PRO A 116 -11.16 -12.04 -6.99
N ALA A 117 -11.34 -13.11 -6.24
CA ALA A 117 -10.24 -13.94 -5.75
C ALA A 117 -9.35 -14.37 -6.93
N ARG A 118 -8.05 -14.09 -6.84
CA ARG A 118 -7.07 -14.59 -7.82
C ARG A 118 -7.15 -16.11 -7.85
N PRO A 119 -7.15 -16.76 -9.03
CA PRO A 119 -7.09 -18.21 -9.12
C PRO A 119 -5.79 -18.69 -8.47
N ARG A 120 -5.92 -19.62 -7.54
CA ARG A 120 -4.76 -20.26 -6.90
C ARG A 120 -3.95 -20.98 -7.99
N PRO A 121 -2.60 -20.84 -8.02
CA PRO A 121 -1.77 -21.64 -8.90
C PRO A 121 -2.04 -23.13 -8.62
N GLY A 122 -2.37 -23.86 -9.67
CA GLY A 122 -2.72 -25.27 -9.58
C GLY A 122 -1.60 -26.08 -8.93
N ARG A 123 -1.93 -26.88 -7.94
CA ARG A 123 -1.04 -27.91 -7.41
C ARG A 123 -0.72 -28.87 -8.58
N ARG A 124 0.53 -28.99 -8.94
CA ARG A 124 0.99 -30.10 -9.78
C ARG A 124 0.74 -31.38 -9.00
N ALA A 125 0.04 -32.31 -9.61
CA ALA A 125 -0.07 -33.67 -9.10
C ALA A 125 1.29 -34.36 -9.19
N PRO A 126 1.66 -35.18 -8.18
CA PRO A 126 2.86 -36.02 -8.26
C PRO A 126 2.60 -37.11 -9.30
N GLY A 127 3.56 -37.21 -10.25
CA GLY A 127 3.69 -38.35 -11.15
C GLY A 127 4.53 -39.43 -10.49
#